data_d04649244a39f37f95c60f9e0e42bdde
#
_entry.id   d04649244a39f37f95c60f9e0e42bdde
#
_cell.length_a   1.000
_cell.length_b   1.000
_cell.length_c   1.000
_cell.angle_alpha   90.00
_cell.angle_beta   90.00
_cell.angle_gamma   90.00
#
_symmetry.space_group_name_H-M   'P 1'
#
loop_
_entity.id
_entity.type
_entity.pdbx_description
1 polymer ?
#
loop_
_entity_poly.entity_id
_entity_poly.type
_entity_poly.pdbx_seq_one_letter_code
_entity_poly.pdbx_strand_id
1 'polypeptide(L)'
;MGKFDGVLLVSDFDDTMVDTSSLYRDPQHRLPPVPAYTVERLNYFMDNGGRFCLVTGRSWQIMRPFIDGVPTNGPCAVANGAGIIDISTEQFLYRRFLPADAIDRLKEILARFPDLTCELFRADHRADVIHPIAFTVEHAAGAKYTYRVIEDPRETDAEVIKILFEGENDFLRELEAYIHTRPWFAGYELAFSGLHLLELTAKGANKGEVTKKLMELLGTSPEHLYCAGDQANDLPMLRIGVESFAPANAIPAVLQSGVTVVRSCGEGAVGEVVDLLDRRYA
;
A
#
# COMPACT_ATOMS: atom_id res chain seq x y z
N MET A 1 14.94 28.90 -5.57
CA MET A 1 15.14 27.55 -5.04
C MET A 1 14.30 27.45 -3.79
N GLY A 2 13.38 26.49 -3.74
CA GLY A 2 12.55 26.26 -2.56
C GLY A 2 13.35 25.60 -1.44
N LYS A 3 12.88 25.71 -0.21
CA LYS A 3 13.54 25.14 0.99
C LYS A 3 13.73 23.63 0.90
N PHE A 4 12.79 22.92 0.23
CA PHE A 4 12.77 21.48 0.09
C PHE A 4 13.08 20.98 -1.33
N ASP A 5 13.77 21.82 -2.15
CA ASP A 5 14.15 21.38 -3.50
C ASP A 5 15.00 20.10 -3.44
N GLY A 6 14.58 19.08 -4.20
CA GLY A 6 15.22 17.77 -4.23
C GLY A 6 14.78 16.80 -3.13
N VAL A 7 13.99 17.25 -2.15
CA VAL A 7 13.48 16.39 -1.05
C VAL A 7 12.26 15.61 -1.51
N LEU A 8 12.27 14.29 -1.29
CA LEU A 8 11.16 13.38 -1.50
C LEU A 8 10.66 12.82 -0.17
N LEU A 9 9.40 13.08 0.15
CA LEU A 9 8.67 12.41 1.20
C LEU A 9 7.72 11.40 0.58
N VAL A 10 7.85 10.14 0.96
CA VAL A 10 6.92 9.07 0.60
C VAL A 10 6.16 8.61 1.83
N SER A 11 4.87 8.35 1.69
CA SER A 11 4.03 7.91 2.81
C SER A 11 3.12 6.79 2.38
N ASP A 12 2.89 5.83 3.28
CA ASP A 12 1.71 4.99 3.21
C ASP A 12 0.44 5.84 3.40
N PHE A 13 -0.70 5.26 3.05
CA PHE A 13 -1.99 5.93 3.13
C PHE A 13 -2.79 5.47 4.36
N ASP A 14 -3.08 4.16 4.43
CA ASP A 14 -3.92 3.56 5.45
C ASP A 14 -3.22 3.59 6.82
N ASP A 15 -3.91 4.05 7.86
CA ASP A 15 -3.41 4.15 9.24
C ASP A 15 -2.08 4.92 9.41
N THR A 16 -1.58 5.53 8.31
CA THR A 16 -0.46 6.47 8.32
C THR A 16 -0.91 7.91 8.06
N MET A 17 -1.73 8.14 7.03
CA MET A 17 -2.32 9.45 6.71
C MET A 17 -3.73 9.62 7.23
N VAL A 18 -4.52 8.54 7.25
CA VAL A 18 -5.92 8.49 7.65
C VAL A 18 -6.19 7.31 8.56
N ASP A 19 -7.08 7.45 9.53
CA ASP A 19 -7.54 6.35 10.40
C ASP A 19 -8.56 5.49 9.66
N THR A 20 -8.11 4.38 9.08
CA THR A 20 -8.98 3.44 8.35
C THR A 20 -9.77 2.52 9.26
N SER A 21 -9.42 2.40 10.53
CA SER A 21 -10.18 1.63 11.51
C SER A 21 -11.63 2.15 11.67
N SER A 22 -11.86 3.41 11.31
CA SER A 22 -13.19 4.02 11.31
C SER A 22 -14.12 3.49 10.21
N LEU A 23 -13.58 2.99 9.09
CA LEU A 23 -14.37 2.42 7.99
C LEU A 23 -15.31 1.30 8.45
N TYR A 24 -14.79 0.44 9.33
CA TYR A 24 -15.57 -0.70 9.85
C TYR A 24 -16.54 -0.31 10.97
N ARG A 25 -16.42 0.92 11.51
CA ARG A 25 -17.30 1.47 12.55
C ARG A 25 -18.37 2.40 11.98
N ASP A 26 -18.13 3.00 10.82
CA ASP A 26 -19.12 3.86 10.14
C ASP A 26 -20.09 2.99 9.33
N PRO A 27 -21.42 3.01 9.62
CA PRO A 27 -22.42 2.25 8.84
C PRO A 27 -22.46 2.61 7.34
N GLN A 28 -21.88 3.76 6.97
CA GLN A 28 -21.77 4.21 5.58
C GLN A 28 -20.38 3.93 4.98
N HIS A 29 -19.51 3.22 5.69
CA HIS A 29 -18.14 2.91 5.27
C HIS A 29 -17.38 4.12 4.70
N ARG A 30 -17.48 5.28 5.39
CA ARG A 30 -16.80 6.49 4.97
C ARG A 30 -15.41 6.56 5.59
N LEU A 31 -14.42 6.73 4.75
CA LEU A 31 -13.09 7.07 5.21
C LEU A 31 -13.07 8.50 5.74
N PRO A 32 -12.49 8.78 6.92
CA PRO A 32 -12.32 10.15 7.38
C PRO A 32 -11.43 10.93 6.41
N PRO A 33 -11.61 12.24 6.29
CA PRO A 33 -10.69 13.05 5.48
C PRO A 33 -9.28 13.04 6.08
N VAL A 34 -8.28 13.29 5.23
CA VAL A 34 -6.92 13.58 5.71
C VAL A 34 -7.01 14.75 6.71
N PRO A 35 -6.38 14.66 7.89
CA PRO A 35 -6.42 15.75 8.88
C PRO A 35 -6.01 17.09 8.26
N ALA A 36 -6.78 18.16 8.55
CA ALA A 36 -6.56 19.49 7.98
C ALA A 36 -5.12 19.99 8.21
N TYR A 37 -4.55 19.68 9.37
CA TYR A 37 -3.15 19.97 9.68
C TYR A 37 -2.18 19.29 8.69
N THR A 38 -2.40 18.01 8.37
CA THR A 38 -1.58 17.29 7.37
C THR A 38 -1.72 17.94 6.00
N VAL A 39 -2.94 18.30 5.60
CA VAL A 39 -3.19 18.99 4.32
C VAL A 39 -2.43 20.31 4.25
N GLU A 40 -2.52 21.14 5.28
CA GLU A 40 -1.81 22.43 5.36
C GLU A 40 -0.30 22.25 5.26
N ARG A 41 0.26 21.31 6.02
CA ARG A 41 1.71 21.09 6.05
C ARG A 41 2.25 20.46 4.76
N LEU A 42 1.53 19.56 4.14
CA LEU A 42 1.92 18.99 2.84
C LEU A 42 1.87 20.05 1.73
N ASN A 43 0.85 20.91 1.70
CA ASN A 43 0.82 22.02 0.75
C ASN A 43 2.01 22.95 0.96
N TYR A 44 2.31 23.34 2.20
CA TYR A 44 3.51 24.12 2.51
C TYR A 44 4.81 23.45 2.02
N PHE A 45 4.95 22.13 2.25
CA PHE A 45 6.10 21.36 1.79
C PHE A 45 6.25 21.40 0.28
N MET A 46 5.17 21.15 -0.46
CA MET A 46 5.17 21.14 -1.92
C MET A 46 5.37 22.55 -2.51
N ASP A 47 4.75 23.58 -1.94
CA ASP A 47 4.90 24.98 -2.36
C ASP A 47 6.35 25.49 -2.16
N ASN A 48 7.10 24.84 -1.27
CA ASN A 48 8.52 25.13 -1.04
C ASN A 48 9.48 24.14 -1.73
N GLY A 49 9.02 23.44 -2.78
CA GLY A 49 9.85 22.63 -3.67
C GLY A 49 9.92 21.15 -3.33
N GLY A 50 9.31 20.71 -2.23
CA GLY A 50 9.25 19.29 -1.84
C GLY A 50 8.39 18.44 -2.78
N ARG A 51 8.75 17.18 -2.91
CA ARG A 51 7.94 16.17 -3.62
C ARG A 51 7.29 15.23 -2.63
N PHE A 52 5.97 15.04 -2.76
CA PHE A 52 5.21 14.11 -1.95
C PHE A 52 4.55 13.05 -2.81
N CYS A 53 4.78 11.77 -2.47
CA CYS A 53 4.23 10.61 -3.16
C CYS A 53 3.58 9.64 -2.17
N LEU A 54 2.51 8.99 -2.60
CA LEU A 54 1.92 7.86 -1.88
C LEU A 54 2.54 6.53 -2.33
N VAL A 55 2.69 5.62 -1.36
CA VAL A 55 3.12 4.22 -1.59
C VAL A 55 2.19 3.31 -0.81
N THR A 56 1.13 2.82 -1.46
CA THR A 56 0.03 2.11 -0.79
C THR A 56 -0.11 0.64 -1.22
N GLY A 57 -0.67 -0.19 -0.34
CA GLY A 57 -1.15 -1.55 -0.66
C GLY A 57 -2.40 -1.56 -1.56
N ARG A 58 -3.15 -0.46 -1.59
CA ARG A 58 -4.34 -0.35 -2.43
C ARG A 58 -4.00 -0.48 -3.90
N SER A 59 -4.82 -1.21 -4.68
CA SER A 59 -4.78 -1.12 -6.14
C SER A 59 -5.31 0.25 -6.61
N TRP A 60 -5.03 0.63 -7.86
CA TRP A 60 -5.48 1.94 -8.35
C TRP A 60 -7.00 2.13 -8.28
N GLN A 61 -7.77 1.10 -8.64
CA GLN A 61 -9.24 1.14 -8.56
C GLN A 61 -9.75 1.42 -7.13
N ILE A 62 -9.01 0.95 -6.11
CA ILE A 62 -9.34 1.16 -4.69
C ILE A 62 -8.84 2.53 -4.20
N MET A 63 -7.70 3.02 -4.72
CA MET A 63 -7.14 4.31 -4.32
C MET A 63 -7.83 5.50 -5.01
N ARG A 64 -8.26 5.33 -6.26
CA ARG A 64 -8.82 6.40 -7.10
C ARG A 64 -9.95 7.21 -6.43
N PRO A 65 -10.93 6.60 -5.73
CA PRO A 65 -12.00 7.35 -5.06
C PRO A 65 -11.53 8.26 -3.93
N PHE A 66 -10.32 8.09 -3.44
CA PHE A 66 -9.80 8.80 -2.27
C PHE A 66 -8.69 9.79 -2.62
N ILE A 67 -8.07 9.65 -3.80
CA ILE A 67 -6.86 10.41 -4.15
C ILE A 67 -7.11 11.93 -4.23
N ASP A 68 -8.29 12.36 -4.64
CA ASP A 68 -8.63 13.78 -4.78
C ASP A 68 -8.63 14.53 -3.43
N GLY A 69 -8.71 13.81 -2.32
CA GLY A 69 -8.63 14.35 -0.96
C GLY A 69 -7.22 14.38 -0.37
N VAL A 70 -6.20 13.94 -1.13
CA VAL A 70 -4.81 13.83 -0.67
C VAL A 70 -3.94 14.83 -1.40
N PRO A 71 -3.34 15.82 -0.71
CA PRO A 71 -2.34 16.69 -1.32
C PRO A 71 -1.15 15.86 -1.80
N THR A 72 -0.88 15.86 -3.11
CA THR A 72 0.27 15.17 -3.71
C THR A 72 0.68 15.86 -4.99
N ASN A 73 1.99 15.87 -5.30
CA ASN A 73 2.54 16.45 -6.53
C ASN A 73 3.49 15.48 -7.25
N GLY A 74 3.41 14.21 -6.90
CA GLY A 74 4.15 13.11 -7.54
C GLY A 74 3.24 11.94 -7.89
N PRO A 75 3.76 10.92 -8.58
CA PRO A 75 3.00 9.72 -8.90
C PRO A 75 2.67 8.89 -7.66
N CYS A 76 1.66 8.03 -7.76
CA CYS A 76 1.25 7.13 -6.70
C CYS A 76 1.75 5.71 -6.98
N ALA A 77 2.48 5.10 -6.05
CA ALA A 77 2.80 3.69 -6.09
C ALA A 77 1.65 2.89 -5.45
N VAL A 78 1.18 1.86 -6.15
CA VAL A 78 -0.01 1.08 -5.81
C VAL A 78 0.28 -0.41 -5.72
N ALA A 79 -0.63 -1.16 -5.11
CA ALA A 79 -0.57 -2.62 -4.97
C ALA A 79 0.78 -3.11 -4.40
N ASN A 80 1.22 -2.51 -3.27
CA ASN A 80 2.50 -2.79 -2.63
C ASN A 80 3.72 -2.68 -3.56
N GLY A 81 3.63 -1.86 -4.60
CA GLY A 81 4.74 -1.67 -5.54
C GLY A 81 4.61 -2.45 -6.84
N ALA A 82 3.49 -3.10 -7.09
CA ALA A 82 3.22 -3.72 -8.39
C ALA A 82 2.95 -2.69 -9.49
N GLY A 83 2.69 -1.41 -9.16
CA GLY A 83 2.52 -0.34 -10.13
C GLY A 83 2.91 1.03 -9.61
N ILE A 84 3.26 1.93 -10.53
CA ILE A 84 3.35 3.37 -10.30
C ILE A 84 2.42 4.04 -11.31
N ILE A 85 1.51 4.87 -10.84
CA ILE A 85 0.49 5.57 -11.63
C ILE A 85 0.80 7.07 -11.66
N ASP A 86 0.77 7.67 -12.83
CA ASP A 86 0.61 9.11 -12.97
C ASP A 86 -0.84 9.47 -12.65
N ILE A 87 -1.03 10.23 -11.56
CA ILE A 87 -2.37 10.53 -11.03
C ILE A 87 -3.18 11.38 -12.03
N SER A 88 -2.53 12.24 -12.81
CA SER A 88 -3.17 13.18 -13.74
C SER A 88 -3.69 12.50 -15.00
N THR A 89 -2.98 11.48 -15.47
CA THR A 89 -3.32 10.75 -16.72
C THR A 89 -3.92 9.38 -16.46
N GLU A 90 -3.84 8.90 -15.21
CA GLU A 90 -4.20 7.55 -14.77
C GLU A 90 -3.42 6.44 -15.50
N GLN A 91 -2.28 6.79 -16.12
CA GLN A 91 -1.44 5.84 -16.83
C GLN A 91 -0.37 5.24 -15.93
N PHE A 92 -0.10 3.96 -16.14
CA PHE A 92 1.01 3.30 -15.47
C PHE A 92 2.35 3.80 -16.02
N LEU A 93 3.17 4.39 -15.16
CA LEU A 93 4.58 4.69 -15.42
C LEU A 93 5.47 3.45 -15.20
N TYR A 94 5.02 2.52 -14.38
CA TYR A 94 5.67 1.26 -14.08
C TYR A 94 4.65 0.19 -13.74
N ARG A 95 4.88 -1.06 -14.16
CA ARG A 95 4.05 -2.23 -13.83
C ARG A 95 4.93 -3.44 -13.57
N ARG A 96 4.50 -4.26 -12.61
CA ARG A 96 5.08 -5.58 -12.32
C ARG A 96 3.95 -6.55 -12.04
N PHE A 97 3.58 -7.31 -13.06
CA PHE A 97 2.55 -8.33 -12.94
C PHE A 97 3.07 -9.56 -12.21
N LEU A 98 2.14 -10.36 -11.66
CA LEU A 98 2.46 -11.69 -11.16
C LEU A 98 3.09 -12.55 -12.28
N PRO A 99 3.98 -13.51 -11.93
CA PRO A 99 4.51 -14.48 -12.89
C PRO A 99 3.40 -15.23 -13.65
N ALA A 100 3.69 -15.67 -14.87
CA ALA A 100 2.71 -16.34 -15.74
C ALA A 100 2.11 -17.61 -15.14
N ASP A 101 2.81 -18.26 -14.20
CA ASP A 101 2.36 -19.45 -13.50
C ASP A 101 1.50 -19.13 -12.22
N ALA A 102 1.23 -17.86 -11.93
CA ALA A 102 0.54 -17.45 -10.70
C ALA A 102 -0.84 -18.11 -10.54
N ILE A 103 -1.58 -18.29 -11.63
CA ILE A 103 -2.87 -18.96 -11.60
C ILE A 103 -2.73 -20.44 -11.23
N ASP A 104 -1.72 -21.14 -11.74
CA ASP A 104 -1.44 -22.53 -11.37
C ASP A 104 -1.01 -22.63 -9.89
N ARG A 105 -0.23 -21.65 -9.39
CA ARG A 105 0.14 -21.59 -7.96
C ARG A 105 -1.08 -21.32 -7.08
N LEU A 106 -1.96 -20.44 -7.50
CA LEU A 106 -3.22 -20.22 -6.76
C LEU A 106 -4.06 -21.50 -6.71
N LYS A 107 -4.14 -22.27 -7.80
CA LYS A 107 -4.82 -23.58 -7.80
C LYS A 107 -4.17 -24.59 -6.84
N GLU A 108 -2.84 -24.65 -6.79
CA GLU A 108 -2.10 -25.47 -5.81
C GLU A 108 -2.46 -25.06 -4.37
N ILE A 109 -2.54 -23.76 -4.10
CA ILE A 109 -2.93 -23.22 -2.79
C ILE A 109 -4.38 -23.62 -2.47
N LEU A 110 -5.32 -23.39 -3.38
CA LEU A 110 -6.75 -23.71 -3.19
C LEU A 110 -7.00 -25.21 -3.01
N ALA A 111 -6.21 -26.08 -3.66
CA ALA A 111 -6.28 -27.53 -3.43
C ALA A 111 -5.92 -27.92 -1.98
N ARG A 112 -5.03 -27.15 -1.32
CA ARG A 112 -4.65 -27.36 0.09
C ARG A 112 -5.57 -26.63 1.07
N PHE A 113 -6.11 -25.47 0.65
CA PHE A 113 -6.98 -24.59 1.43
C PHE A 113 -8.29 -24.32 0.65
N PRO A 114 -9.21 -25.30 0.58
CA PRO A 114 -10.38 -25.22 -0.32
C PRO A 114 -11.37 -24.10 0.05
N ASP A 115 -11.41 -23.68 1.31
CA ASP A 115 -12.31 -22.62 1.80
C ASP A 115 -11.64 -21.22 1.81
N LEU A 116 -10.43 -21.10 1.23
CA LEU A 116 -9.69 -19.85 1.20
C LEU A 116 -10.38 -18.81 0.31
N THR A 117 -10.63 -17.64 0.86
CA THR A 117 -11.08 -16.48 0.09
C THR A 117 -9.90 -15.80 -0.60
N CYS A 118 -10.05 -15.56 -1.89
CA CYS A 118 -9.02 -14.89 -2.70
C CYS A 118 -9.64 -13.80 -3.57
N GLU A 119 -8.99 -12.62 -3.57
CA GLU A 119 -9.29 -11.54 -4.50
C GLU A 119 -8.14 -11.40 -5.49
N LEU A 120 -8.42 -11.49 -6.78
CA LEU A 120 -7.46 -11.31 -7.87
C LEU A 120 -7.62 -9.89 -8.43
N PHE A 121 -6.71 -8.99 -8.11
CA PHE A 121 -6.70 -7.62 -8.64
C PHE A 121 -6.02 -7.58 -9.99
N ARG A 122 -6.76 -7.15 -11.01
CA ARG A 122 -6.41 -7.24 -12.42
C ARG A 122 -5.81 -5.93 -12.93
N ALA A 123 -5.00 -6.03 -13.99
CA ALA A 123 -4.37 -4.88 -14.64
C ALA A 123 -5.36 -3.94 -15.35
N ASP A 124 -6.56 -4.42 -15.66
CA ASP A 124 -7.65 -3.64 -16.25
C ASP A 124 -8.54 -2.96 -15.20
N HIS A 125 -8.05 -2.86 -13.96
CA HIS A 125 -8.75 -2.26 -12.83
C HIS A 125 -10.06 -2.96 -12.42
N ARG A 126 -10.15 -4.27 -12.64
CA ARG A 126 -11.22 -5.13 -12.13
C ARG A 126 -10.71 -6.06 -11.04
N ALA A 127 -11.64 -6.70 -10.33
CA ALA A 127 -11.33 -7.75 -9.37
C ALA A 127 -12.18 -8.99 -9.66
N ASP A 128 -11.56 -10.16 -9.58
CA ASP A 128 -12.23 -11.45 -9.54
C ASP A 128 -12.07 -12.03 -8.12
N VAL A 129 -13.14 -12.65 -7.58
CA VAL A 129 -13.12 -13.17 -6.21
C VAL A 129 -13.54 -14.64 -6.20
N ILE A 130 -12.81 -15.43 -5.44
CA ILE A 130 -13.11 -16.84 -5.17
C ILE A 130 -13.53 -16.95 -3.70
N HIS A 131 -14.62 -17.67 -3.45
CA HIS A 131 -15.20 -17.93 -2.11
C HIS A 131 -15.37 -16.65 -1.27
N PRO A 132 -16.15 -15.64 -1.75
CA PRO A 132 -16.35 -14.41 -0.98
C PRO A 132 -17.03 -14.69 0.36
N ILE A 133 -16.55 -14.05 1.42
CA ILE A 133 -17.10 -14.08 2.78
C ILE A 133 -17.73 -12.73 3.14
N ALA A 134 -18.34 -12.61 4.31
CA ALA A 134 -18.95 -11.35 4.74
C ALA A 134 -17.92 -10.20 4.78
N PHE A 135 -16.68 -10.49 5.20
CA PHE A 135 -15.60 -9.52 5.22
C PHE A 135 -15.27 -9.03 3.80
N THR A 136 -15.28 -9.88 2.78
CA THR A 136 -15.08 -9.46 1.37
C THR A 136 -16.10 -8.41 0.93
N VAL A 137 -17.38 -8.62 1.31
CA VAL A 137 -18.48 -7.69 0.97
C VAL A 137 -18.27 -6.35 1.67
N GLU A 138 -17.89 -6.37 2.95
CA GLU A 138 -17.60 -5.16 3.75
C GLU A 138 -16.35 -4.45 3.23
N HIS A 139 -15.30 -5.20 2.91
CA HIS A 139 -14.06 -4.68 2.34
C HIS A 139 -14.33 -3.99 1.00
N ALA A 140 -15.04 -4.65 0.08
CA ALA A 140 -15.39 -4.08 -1.22
C ALA A 140 -16.25 -2.81 -1.09
N ALA A 141 -17.22 -2.81 -0.18
CA ALA A 141 -18.05 -1.63 0.09
C ALA A 141 -17.23 -0.47 0.66
N GLY A 142 -16.37 -0.73 1.66
CA GLY A 142 -15.50 0.27 2.26
C GLY A 142 -14.46 0.84 1.29
N ALA A 143 -13.87 -0.03 0.48
CA ALA A 143 -12.88 0.33 -0.53
C ALA A 143 -13.49 0.81 -1.86
N LYS A 144 -14.83 0.81 -1.98
CA LYS A 144 -15.60 1.34 -3.13
C LYS A 144 -15.25 0.69 -4.47
N TYR A 145 -15.04 -0.61 -4.50
CA TYR A 145 -14.85 -1.35 -5.75
C TYR A 145 -15.90 -2.45 -5.91
N THR A 146 -16.02 -2.96 -7.15
CA THR A 146 -16.88 -4.08 -7.50
C THR A 146 -16.03 -5.26 -7.96
N TYR A 147 -16.53 -6.46 -7.79
CA TYR A 147 -15.86 -7.69 -8.20
C TYR A 147 -16.81 -8.65 -8.93
N ARG A 148 -16.23 -9.57 -9.68
CA ARG A 148 -16.91 -10.73 -10.26
C ARG A 148 -16.56 -11.96 -9.41
N VAL A 149 -17.57 -12.75 -9.03
CA VAL A 149 -17.33 -14.05 -8.39
C VAL A 149 -16.98 -15.07 -9.48
N ILE A 150 -15.90 -15.81 -9.27
CA ILE A 150 -15.45 -16.92 -10.12
C ILE A 150 -15.25 -18.19 -9.27
N GLU A 151 -15.35 -19.36 -9.87
CA GLU A 151 -15.16 -20.64 -9.20
C GLU A 151 -13.74 -21.23 -9.44
N ASP A 152 -13.18 -21.00 -10.63
CA ASP A 152 -11.81 -21.43 -10.99
C ASP A 152 -10.93 -20.21 -11.30
N PRO A 153 -9.72 -20.11 -10.74
CA PRO A 153 -8.79 -19.01 -11.05
C PRO A 153 -8.53 -18.80 -12.55
N ARG A 154 -8.68 -19.85 -13.37
CA ARG A 154 -8.49 -19.78 -14.84
C ARG A 154 -9.60 -19.01 -15.57
N GLU A 155 -10.70 -18.69 -14.90
CA GLU A 155 -11.73 -17.80 -15.45
C GLU A 155 -11.27 -16.34 -15.51
N THR A 156 -10.18 -16.00 -14.79
CA THR A 156 -9.55 -14.70 -14.91
C THR A 156 -8.89 -14.58 -16.29
N ASP A 157 -9.38 -13.62 -17.07
CA ASP A 157 -9.03 -13.40 -18.48
C ASP A 157 -8.09 -12.20 -18.70
N ALA A 158 -7.44 -11.73 -17.65
CA ALA A 158 -6.50 -10.61 -17.69
C ALA A 158 -5.28 -10.86 -16.78
N GLU A 159 -4.22 -10.07 -17.01
CA GLU A 159 -3.03 -10.10 -16.15
C GLU A 159 -3.39 -9.68 -14.72
N VAL A 160 -2.89 -10.43 -13.74
CA VAL A 160 -3.12 -10.19 -12.31
C VAL A 160 -1.94 -9.44 -11.72
N ILE A 161 -2.22 -8.35 -11.03
CA ILE A 161 -1.21 -7.51 -10.38
C ILE A 161 -0.86 -8.06 -9.00
N LYS A 162 -1.90 -8.42 -8.21
CA LYS A 162 -1.79 -9.02 -6.89
C LYS A 162 -2.94 -9.98 -6.60
N ILE A 163 -2.70 -10.91 -5.71
CA ILE A 163 -3.72 -11.74 -5.09
C ILE A 163 -3.79 -11.36 -3.60
N LEU A 164 -4.99 -11.09 -3.12
CA LEU A 164 -5.26 -10.84 -1.71
C LEU A 164 -5.98 -12.05 -1.14
N PHE A 165 -5.45 -12.60 -0.06
CA PHE A 165 -6.06 -13.66 0.72
C PHE A 165 -6.73 -13.04 1.94
N GLU A 166 -7.98 -13.43 2.19
CA GLU A 166 -8.78 -12.97 3.32
C GLU A 166 -9.09 -14.10 4.29
N GLY A 167 -9.07 -13.80 5.58
CA GLY A 167 -9.42 -14.78 6.62
C GLY A 167 -8.98 -14.37 8.02
N GLU A 168 -9.24 -15.27 8.97
CA GLU A 168 -8.74 -15.11 10.32
C GLU A 168 -7.21 -15.18 10.36
N ASN A 169 -6.59 -14.40 11.25
CA ASN A 169 -5.13 -14.23 11.27
C ASN A 169 -4.38 -15.55 11.40
N ASP A 170 -4.82 -16.44 12.30
CA ASP A 170 -4.15 -17.73 12.51
C ASP A 170 -4.20 -18.61 11.24
N PHE A 171 -5.31 -18.59 10.51
CA PHE A 171 -5.46 -19.29 9.24
C PHE A 171 -4.54 -18.69 8.16
N LEU A 172 -4.45 -17.36 8.07
CA LEU A 172 -3.54 -16.69 7.14
C LEU A 172 -2.07 -16.92 7.51
N ARG A 173 -1.73 -17.07 8.78
CA ARG A 173 -0.38 -17.48 9.23
C ARG A 173 -0.04 -18.91 8.81
N GLU A 174 -0.99 -19.85 8.85
CA GLU A 174 -0.80 -21.20 8.32
C GLU A 174 -0.55 -21.16 6.81
N LEU A 175 -1.34 -20.35 6.08
CA LEU A 175 -1.18 -20.14 4.65
C LEU A 175 0.19 -19.52 4.32
N GLU A 176 0.61 -18.48 5.06
CA GLU A 176 1.93 -17.86 4.91
C GLU A 176 3.05 -18.90 5.08
N ALA A 177 2.99 -19.68 6.17
CA ALA A 177 3.96 -20.73 6.43
C ALA A 177 4.00 -21.78 5.30
N TYR A 178 2.84 -22.20 4.81
CA TYR A 178 2.74 -23.11 3.66
C TYR A 178 3.40 -22.54 2.41
N ILE A 179 3.07 -21.30 2.02
CA ILE A 179 3.60 -20.63 0.83
C ILE A 179 5.12 -20.52 0.91
N HIS A 180 5.67 -20.16 2.06
CA HIS A 180 7.12 -20.05 2.27
C HIS A 180 7.88 -21.37 2.08
N THR A 181 7.22 -22.52 2.20
CA THR A 181 7.85 -23.84 1.93
C THR A 181 7.90 -24.19 0.44
N ARG A 182 7.23 -23.42 -0.42
CA ARG A 182 7.13 -23.75 -1.86
C ARG A 182 8.33 -23.23 -2.64
N PRO A 183 8.97 -24.06 -3.49
CA PRO A 183 10.11 -23.61 -4.32
C PRO A 183 9.77 -22.45 -5.23
N TRP A 184 8.53 -22.40 -5.74
CA TRP A 184 8.08 -21.33 -6.62
C TRP A 184 7.96 -19.97 -5.93
N PHE A 185 7.90 -19.93 -4.59
CA PHE A 185 7.80 -18.66 -3.82
C PHE A 185 8.98 -17.72 -4.10
N ALA A 186 10.11 -18.21 -4.56
CA ALA A 186 11.25 -17.38 -4.95
C ALA A 186 10.90 -16.31 -6.02
N GLY A 187 9.81 -16.50 -6.78
CA GLY A 187 9.29 -15.55 -7.78
C GLY A 187 8.27 -14.54 -7.23
N TYR A 188 7.98 -14.55 -5.93
CA TYR A 188 6.89 -13.79 -5.31
C TYR A 188 7.35 -13.01 -4.07
N GLU A 189 6.54 -12.07 -3.65
CA GLU A 189 6.55 -11.42 -2.33
C GLU A 189 5.24 -11.74 -1.62
N LEU A 190 5.30 -11.88 -0.29
CA LEU A 190 4.13 -12.13 0.55
C LEU A 190 4.21 -11.22 1.78
N ALA A 191 3.16 -10.48 2.07
CA ALA A 191 3.14 -9.55 3.18
C ALA A 191 1.72 -9.35 3.74
N PHE A 192 1.60 -9.25 5.06
CA PHE A 192 0.38 -8.76 5.69
C PHE A 192 0.24 -7.26 5.45
N SER A 193 -0.92 -6.82 4.97
CA SER A 193 -1.34 -5.42 4.89
C SER A 193 -2.42 -5.06 5.94
N GLY A 194 -2.82 -6.03 6.74
CA GLY A 194 -3.77 -5.91 7.84
C GLY A 194 -3.89 -7.22 8.61
N LEU A 195 -4.70 -7.22 9.67
CA LEU A 195 -4.88 -8.41 10.51
C LEU A 195 -5.48 -9.59 9.74
N HIS A 196 -6.40 -9.29 8.81
CA HIS A 196 -7.20 -10.25 8.04
C HIS A 196 -6.83 -10.27 6.54
N LEU A 197 -5.71 -9.64 6.16
CA LEU A 197 -5.30 -9.44 4.77
C LEU A 197 -3.85 -9.86 4.56
N LEU A 198 -3.65 -10.86 3.70
CA LEU A 198 -2.32 -11.35 3.29
C LEU A 198 -2.19 -11.18 1.76
N GLU A 199 -1.19 -10.45 1.30
CA GLU A 199 -1.03 -10.08 -0.11
C GLU A 199 0.12 -10.83 -0.76
N LEU A 200 -0.14 -11.45 -1.92
CA LEU A 200 0.85 -12.08 -2.79
C LEU A 200 1.06 -11.20 -4.01
N THR A 201 2.30 -10.76 -4.22
CA THR A 201 2.72 -9.95 -5.36
C THR A 201 3.93 -10.57 -6.05
N ALA A 202 4.33 -10.02 -7.20
CA ALA A 202 5.53 -10.48 -7.89
C ALA A 202 6.79 -10.14 -7.09
N LYS A 203 7.86 -10.95 -7.23
CA LYS A 203 9.17 -10.67 -6.64
C LYS A 203 9.65 -9.27 -6.99
N GLY A 204 10.04 -8.51 -5.98
CA GLY A 204 10.42 -7.11 -6.09
C GLY A 204 9.24 -6.14 -6.21
N ALA A 205 7.99 -6.61 -6.12
CA ALA A 205 6.82 -5.74 -5.94
C ALA A 205 6.58 -5.57 -4.44
N ASN A 206 7.38 -4.74 -3.79
CA ASN A 206 7.24 -4.34 -2.40
C ASN A 206 7.47 -2.83 -2.26
N LYS A 207 7.02 -2.25 -1.14
CA LYS A 207 7.08 -0.79 -0.94
C LYS A 207 8.51 -0.23 -0.97
N GLY A 208 9.53 -1.01 -0.61
CA GLY A 208 10.93 -0.57 -0.68
C GLY A 208 11.43 -0.46 -2.12
N GLU A 209 11.24 -1.49 -2.94
CA GLU A 209 11.71 -1.49 -4.33
C GLU A 209 10.98 -0.45 -5.18
N VAL A 210 9.67 -0.27 -4.99
CA VAL A 210 8.93 0.76 -5.73
C VAL A 210 9.31 2.18 -5.30
N THR A 211 9.69 2.38 -4.03
CA THR A 211 10.20 3.68 -3.56
C THR A 211 11.54 4.01 -4.21
N LYS A 212 12.44 3.04 -4.38
CA LYS A 212 13.67 3.22 -5.18
C LYS A 212 13.33 3.61 -6.62
N LYS A 213 12.30 2.97 -7.19
CA LYS A 213 11.85 3.31 -8.55
C LYS A 213 11.25 4.71 -8.65
N LEU A 214 10.51 5.17 -7.63
CA LEU A 214 10.05 6.56 -7.52
C LEU A 214 11.23 7.55 -7.48
N MET A 215 12.26 7.24 -6.67
CA MET A 215 13.46 8.08 -6.62
C MET A 215 14.13 8.21 -7.99
N GLU A 216 14.31 7.10 -8.72
CA GLU A 216 14.86 7.10 -10.07
C GLU A 216 14.03 7.98 -11.02
N LEU A 217 12.69 7.81 -11.01
CA LEU A 217 11.77 8.56 -11.87
C LEU A 217 11.77 10.07 -11.56
N LEU A 218 11.97 10.44 -10.30
CA LEU A 218 11.93 11.83 -9.82
C LEU A 218 13.32 12.47 -9.73
N GLY A 219 14.39 11.70 -9.97
CA GLY A 219 15.77 12.19 -9.86
C GLY A 219 16.18 12.56 -8.42
N THR A 220 15.59 11.91 -7.40
CA THR A 220 15.89 12.18 -6.00
C THR A 220 17.07 11.32 -5.54
N SER A 221 18.01 11.93 -4.84
CA SER A 221 19.13 11.20 -4.24
C SER A 221 18.76 10.59 -2.87
N PRO A 222 19.41 9.47 -2.46
CA PRO A 222 19.05 8.74 -1.23
C PRO A 222 19.08 9.59 0.04
N GLU A 223 19.99 10.56 0.13
CA GLU A 223 20.12 11.46 1.28
C GLU A 223 18.98 12.48 1.46
N HIS A 224 18.08 12.55 0.48
CA HIS A 224 16.90 13.40 0.50
C HIS A 224 15.59 12.61 0.47
N LEU A 225 15.65 11.30 0.73
CA LEU A 225 14.48 10.44 0.85
C LEU A 225 14.03 10.31 2.30
N TYR A 226 12.75 10.58 2.54
CA TYR A 226 12.07 10.41 3.81
C TYR A 226 10.84 9.52 3.63
N CYS A 227 10.60 8.61 4.60
CA CYS A 227 9.53 7.62 4.49
C CYS A 227 8.64 7.63 5.74
N ALA A 228 7.33 7.41 5.57
CA ALA A 228 6.39 7.23 6.66
C ALA A 228 5.50 6.01 6.41
N GLY A 229 5.28 5.18 7.46
CA GLY A 229 4.47 3.96 7.38
C GLY A 229 4.20 3.34 8.73
N ASP A 230 3.23 2.43 8.83
CA ASP A 230 2.75 1.87 10.11
C ASP A 230 2.71 0.34 10.17
N GLN A 231 2.72 -0.36 9.01
CA GLN A 231 2.53 -1.80 8.91
C GLN A 231 3.79 -2.56 8.46
N ALA A 232 3.72 -3.89 8.52
CA ALA A 232 4.83 -4.78 8.16
C ALA A 232 5.29 -4.62 6.70
N ASN A 233 4.36 -4.35 5.76
CA ASN A 233 4.65 -4.09 4.36
C ASN A 233 5.38 -2.76 4.12
N ASP A 234 5.44 -1.86 5.13
CA ASP A 234 6.20 -0.62 5.08
C ASP A 234 7.68 -0.80 5.45
N LEU A 235 8.01 -1.84 6.22
CA LEU A 235 9.38 -2.05 6.71
C LEU A 235 10.45 -2.00 5.60
N PRO A 236 10.23 -2.57 4.39
CA PRO A 236 11.20 -2.43 3.30
C PRO A 236 11.41 -0.97 2.85
N MET A 237 10.37 -0.14 2.87
CA MET A 237 10.42 1.28 2.53
C MET A 237 11.08 2.10 3.67
N LEU A 238 10.70 1.84 4.91
CA LEU A 238 11.22 2.54 6.08
C LEU A 238 12.73 2.32 6.28
N ARG A 239 13.29 1.23 5.77
CA ARG A 239 14.72 0.91 5.87
C ARG A 239 15.61 1.62 4.86
N ILE A 240 15.06 2.24 3.82
CA ILE A 240 15.83 2.91 2.76
C ILE A 240 15.80 4.43 2.86
N GLY A 241 14.89 5.02 3.62
CA GLY A 241 14.85 6.44 3.91
C GLY A 241 16.09 6.87 4.73
N VAL A 242 16.59 8.09 4.50
CA VAL A 242 17.65 8.67 5.33
C VAL A 242 17.17 8.87 6.76
N GLU A 243 15.89 9.18 6.91
CA GLU A 243 15.15 9.13 8.15
C GLU A 243 13.74 8.66 7.85
N SER A 244 13.20 7.83 8.71
CA SER A 244 11.86 7.26 8.54
C SER A 244 11.01 7.47 9.79
N PHE A 245 9.72 7.58 9.58
CA PHE A 245 8.75 7.98 10.57
C PHE A 245 7.63 6.95 10.69
N ALA A 246 7.09 6.81 11.87
CA ALA A 246 5.90 6.00 12.10
C ALA A 246 4.90 6.75 12.98
N PRO A 247 3.60 6.67 12.67
CA PRO A 247 2.57 7.17 13.56
C PRO A 247 2.55 6.36 14.85
N ALA A 248 2.12 6.98 15.96
CA ALA A 248 2.06 6.32 17.26
C ALA A 248 1.13 5.09 17.30
N ASN A 249 0.21 4.98 16.35
CA ASN A 249 -0.66 3.81 16.17
C ASN A 249 -0.01 2.66 15.37
N ALA A 250 1.24 2.79 14.90
CA ALA A 250 1.92 1.76 14.14
C ALA A 250 2.10 0.44 14.93
N ILE A 251 2.23 -0.67 14.23
CA ILE A 251 2.47 -1.97 14.87
C ILE A 251 3.81 -2.00 15.62
N PRO A 252 3.94 -2.83 16.69
CA PRO A 252 5.17 -2.91 17.46
C PRO A 252 6.43 -3.18 16.65
N ALA A 253 6.36 -3.99 15.59
CA ALA A 253 7.48 -4.29 14.71
C ALA A 253 8.02 -3.06 13.98
N VAL A 254 7.14 -2.11 13.61
CA VAL A 254 7.52 -0.82 13.00
C VAL A 254 8.07 0.12 14.07
N LEU A 255 7.39 0.28 15.20
CA LEU A 255 7.84 1.16 16.29
C LEU A 255 9.24 0.78 16.83
N GLN A 256 9.61 -0.51 16.74
CA GLN A 256 10.91 -1.04 17.18
C GLN A 256 11.97 -1.05 16.06
N SER A 257 11.64 -0.60 14.84
CA SER A 257 12.56 -0.64 13.68
C SER A 257 13.57 0.49 13.61
N GLY A 258 13.58 1.40 14.59
CA GLY A 258 14.50 2.56 14.63
C GLY A 258 13.94 3.82 13.96
N VAL A 259 12.66 3.87 13.68
CA VAL A 259 11.95 5.03 13.12
C VAL A 259 11.71 6.12 14.17
N THR A 260 11.58 7.36 13.73
CA THR A 260 11.10 8.46 14.58
C THR A 260 9.58 8.35 14.72
N VAL A 261 9.10 8.16 15.95
CA VAL A 261 7.66 8.08 16.24
C VAL A 261 7.07 9.48 16.29
N VAL A 262 6.02 9.71 15.52
CA VAL A 262 5.23 10.96 15.47
C VAL A 262 3.83 10.71 16.05
N ARG A 263 2.99 11.76 16.13
CA ARG A 263 1.60 11.63 16.58
C ARG A 263 0.83 10.57 15.79
N SER A 264 -0.34 10.17 16.26
CA SER A 264 -1.19 9.21 15.55
C SER A 264 -1.67 9.75 14.19
N CYS A 265 -2.04 8.83 13.28
CA CYS A 265 -2.51 9.19 11.94
C CYS A 265 -3.70 10.17 11.99
N GLY A 266 -4.69 9.92 12.87
CA GLY A 266 -5.86 10.80 13.06
C GLY A 266 -5.53 12.19 13.63
N GLU A 267 -4.36 12.36 14.26
CA GLU A 267 -3.86 13.63 14.78
C GLU A 267 -2.95 14.36 13.79
N GLY A 268 -2.70 13.78 12.62
CA GLY A 268 -1.91 14.39 11.55
C GLY A 268 -0.43 14.01 11.57
N ALA A 269 -0.12 12.74 11.69
CA ALA A 269 1.24 12.18 11.69
C ALA A 269 2.14 12.75 10.58
N VAL A 270 1.68 12.70 9.32
CA VAL A 270 2.48 13.18 8.18
C VAL A 270 2.66 14.70 8.20
N GLY A 271 1.72 15.45 8.78
CA GLY A 271 1.90 16.90 9.03
C GLY A 271 3.06 17.17 9.98
N GLU A 272 3.17 16.37 11.07
CA GLU A 272 4.30 16.48 12.00
C GLU A 272 5.64 16.08 11.35
N VAL A 273 5.64 15.09 10.46
CA VAL A 273 6.83 14.77 9.66
C VAL A 273 7.30 16.00 8.90
N VAL A 274 6.41 16.74 8.24
CA VAL A 274 6.78 17.98 7.55
C VAL A 274 7.35 19.02 8.51
N ASP A 275 6.81 19.16 9.72
CA ASP A 275 7.39 20.09 10.73
C ASP A 275 8.81 19.68 11.16
N LEU A 276 9.07 18.37 11.25
CA LEU A 276 10.43 17.87 11.53
C LEU A 276 11.38 18.19 10.37
N LEU A 277 10.94 17.98 9.13
CA LEU A 277 11.71 18.36 7.94
C LEU A 277 11.93 19.88 7.87
N ASP A 278 10.92 20.68 8.22
CA ASP A 278 11.02 22.14 8.22
C ASP A 278 12.11 22.65 9.17
N ARG A 279 12.25 22.03 10.32
CA ARG A 279 13.34 22.31 11.26
C ARG A 279 14.72 21.85 10.75
N ARG A 280 14.76 20.73 10.02
CA ARG A 280 16.00 20.15 9.49
C ARG A 280 16.60 20.97 8.36
N TYR A 281 15.74 21.56 7.52
CA TYR A 281 16.15 22.38 6.37
C TYR A 281 16.10 23.89 6.66
N ALA A 282 16.02 24.28 7.94
CA ALA A 282 15.96 25.67 8.38
C ALA A 282 17.26 26.46 8.11
#